data_33b61169857db12eee8fe10a7404e110
#
_entry.id   33b61169857db12eee8fe10a7404e110
#
_cell.length_a   1.000
_cell.length_b   1.000
_cell.length_c   1.000
_cell.angle_alpha   90.00
_cell.angle_beta   90.00
_cell.angle_gamma   90.00
#
_symmetry.space_group_name_H-M   'P 1'
#
loop_
_entity.id
_entity.type
_entity.pdbx_description
1 polymer ?
#
loop_
_entity_poly.entity_id
_entity_poly.type
_entity_poly.pdbx_seq_one_letter_code
_entity_poly.pdbx_strand_id
1 'polypeptide(L)'
;TLIEKFEDSHEYFKTVHKEDKDEVISFEQIVLENHDEWESVQEDLLELFKEYIQHYKKECKIFNKQWPTKYGFEAVRMKRYLENDYDRFDSHVDVLDYHSARRFLAFFVYVNDVDEGGETEFLNLYKPGTYIPFTVKPKRGRLLMFPPTWQYYHAGLKPISGMKYLLHSYLHYV
;
A
#
# COMPACT_ATOMS: atom_id res chain seq x y z
N THR A 1 -8.81 -0.22 -18.64
CA THR A 1 -7.88 -0.64 -17.56
C THR A 1 -8.22 0.03 -16.22
N LEU A 2 -7.67 -0.44 -15.10
CA LEU A 2 -7.84 0.23 -13.80
C LEU A 2 -7.28 1.66 -13.80
N ILE A 3 -6.19 1.90 -14.51
CA ILE A 3 -5.60 3.24 -14.63
C ILE A 3 -6.53 4.16 -15.40
N GLU A 4 -7.03 3.76 -16.55
CA GLU A 4 -8.01 4.57 -17.32
C GLU A 4 -9.23 4.89 -16.47
N LYS A 5 -9.81 3.89 -15.79
CA LYS A 5 -10.95 4.11 -14.89
C LYS A 5 -10.62 5.11 -13.78
N PHE A 6 -9.41 5.05 -13.21
CA PHE A 6 -8.96 6.00 -12.19
C PHE A 6 -8.85 7.42 -12.77
N GLU A 7 -8.20 7.58 -13.92
CA GLU A 7 -8.03 8.89 -14.57
C GLU A 7 -9.37 9.49 -15.02
N ASP A 8 -10.30 8.65 -15.49
CA ASP A 8 -11.66 9.08 -15.87
C ASP A 8 -12.51 9.48 -14.65
N SER A 9 -12.11 9.06 -13.44
CA SER A 9 -12.81 9.37 -12.16
C SER A 9 -12.18 10.55 -11.41
N HIS A 10 -11.60 11.52 -12.11
CA HIS A 10 -10.84 12.62 -11.51
C HIS A 10 -11.65 13.51 -10.56
N GLU A 11 -12.99 13.56 -10.72
CA GLU A 11 -13.90 14.28 -9.81
C GLU A 11 -13.92 13.70 -8.39
N TYR A 12 -13.49 12.45 -8.20
CA TYR A 12 -13.41 11.78 -6.89
C TYR A 12 -12.01 11.87 -6.24
N PHE A 13 -11.06 12.50 -6.91
CA PHE A 13 -9.72 12.61 -6.40
C PHE A 13 -9.68 13.39 -5.10
N LYS A 14 -9.01 12.80 -4.12
CA LYS A 14 -8.64 13.41 -2.87
C LYS A 14 -7.14 13.64 -2.86
N THR A 15 -6.73 14.88 -2.97
CA THR A 15 -5.32 15.23 -2.79
C THR A 15 -4.96 15.11 -1.32
N VAL A 16 -3.94 14.33 -1.03
CA VAL A 16 -3.27 14.27 0.26
C VAL A 16 -1.94 14.98 0.10
N HIS A 17 -1.79 16.09 0.79
CA HIS A 17 -0.52 16.83 0.82
C HIS A 17 -0.27 17.32 2.23
N LYS A 18 0.82 16.85 2.82
CA LYS A 18 1.34 17.29 4.11
C LYS A 18 2.84 17.48 3.93
N GLU A 19 3.30 18.66 4.30
CA GLU A 19 4.71 18.97 4.32
C GLU A 19 5.03 19.66 5.65
N ASP A 20 5.92 19.09 6.41
CA ASP A 20 6.52 19.71 7.58
C ASP A 20 8.05 19.56 7.52
N LYS A 21 8.76 19.97 8.58
CA LYS A 21 10.23 20.00 8.56
C LYS A 21 10.88 18.64 8.32
N ASP A 22 10.20 17.56 8.65
CA ASP A 22 10.78 16.21 8.74
C ASP A 22 10.02 15.19 7.90
N GLU A 23 8.87 15.54 7.30
CA GLU A 23 8.02 14.58 6.60
C GLU A 23 7.28 15.23 5.42
N VAL A 24 7.30 14.56 4.27
CA VAL A 24 6.45 14.86 3.13
C VAL A 24 5.57 13.66 2.82
N ILE A 25 4.26 13.91 2.74
CA ILE A 25 3.26 12.96 2.27
C ILE A 25 2.49 13.66 1.15
N SER A 26 2.65 13.19 -0.08
CA SER A 26 1.96 13.79 -1.23
C SER A 26 1.55 12.72 -2.23
N PHE A 27 0.27 12.65 -2.53
CA PHE A 27 -0.34 11.80 -3.55
C PHE A 27 -1.81 12.17 -3.75
N GLU A 28 -2.42 11.64 -4.80
CA GLU A 28 -3.87 11.68 -5.00
C GLU A 28 -4.45 10.27 -4.79
N GLN A 29 -5.70 10.20 -4.31
CA GLN A 29 -6.38 8.93 -4.08
C GLN A 29 -7.86 8.98 -4.32
N ILE A 30 -8.42 7.79 -4.63
CA ILE A 30 -9.87 7.47 -4.56
C ILE A 30 -10.04 6.42 -3.45
N VAL A 31 -11.04 6.60 -2.58
CA VAL A 31 -11.50 5.58 -1.63
C VAL A 31 -12.64 4.82 -2.30
N LEU A 32 -12.41 3.57 -2.70
CA LEU A 32 -13.28 2.86 -3.63
C LEU A 32 -14.70 2.67 -3.07
N GLU A 33 -14.85 2.35 -1.79
CA GLU A 33 -16.14 2.12 -1.14
C GLU A 33 -17.09 3.34 -1.12
N ASN A 34 -16.57 4.53 -1.43
CA ASN A 34 -17.38 5.76 -1.45
C ASN A 34 -18.07 5.99 -2.79
N HIS A 35 -17.87 5.12 -3.78
CA HIS A 35 -18.31 5.33 -5.15
C HIS A 35 -18.84 4.02 -5.75
N ASP A 36 -20.13 3.98 -6.06
CA ASP A 36 -20.85 2.79 -6.54
C ASP A 36 -20.21 2.17 -7.80
N GLU A 37 -19.68 3.01 -8.70
CA GLU A 37 -18.99 2.54 -9.90
C GLU A 37 -17.66 1.80 -9.64
N TRP A 38 -17.14 1.85 -8.42
CA TRP A 38 -15.95 1.14 -7.98
C TRP A 38 -16.27 -0.13 -7.18
N GLU A 39 -17.54 -0.40 -6.86
CA GLU A 39 -17.96 -1.52 -6.02
C GLU A 39 -17.44 -2.86 -6.55
N SER A 40 -17.66 -3.16 -7.86
CA SER A 40 -17.19 -4.42 -8.45
C SER A 40 -15.67 -4.58 -8.39
N VAL A 41 -14.92 -3.49 -8.57
CA VAL A 41 -13.45 -3.50 -8.47
C VAL A 41 -13.03 -3.78 -7.03
N GLN A 42 -13.70 -3.18 -6.06
CA GLN A 42 -13.42 -3.43 -4.65
C GLN A 42 -13.71 -4.88 -4.26
N GLU A 43 -14.85 -5.44 -4.69
CA GLU A 43 -15.21 -6.84 -4.43
C GLU A 43 -14.17 -7.80 -5.01
N ASP A 44 -13.78 -7.63 -6.27
CA ASP A 44 -12.75 -8.45 -6.93
C ASP A 44 -11.41 -8.40 -6.18
N LEU A 45 -11.02 -7.21 -5.72
CA LEU A 45 -9.78 -7.03 -4.94
C LEU A 45 -9.86 -7.70 -3.57
N LEU A 46 -10.99 -7.61 -2.88
CA LEU A 46 -11.16 -8.26 -1.58
C LEU A 46 -11.14 -9.79 -1.71
N GLU A 47 -11.73 -10.36 -2.76
CA GLU A 47 -11.63 -11.80 -3.03
C GLU A 47 -10.18 -12.21 -3.34
N LEU A 48 -9.48 -11.45 -4.18
CA LEU A 48 -8.06 -11.66 -4.44
C LEU A 48 -7.22 -11.62 -3.15
N PHE A 49 -7.45 -10.64 -2.28
CA PHE A 49 -6.74 -10.54 -1.01
C PHE A 49 -7.02 -11.74 -0.09
N LYS A 50 -8.27 -12.24 -0.03
CA LYS A 50 -8.62 -13.45 0.73
C LYS A 50 -7.83 -14.68 0.26
N GLU A 51 -7.68 -14.85 -1.04
CA GLU A 51 -6.86 -15.91 -1.61
C GLU A 51 -5.38 -15.77 -1.19
N TYR A 52 -4.81 -14.60 -1.40
CA TYR A 52 -3.38 -14.35 -1.11
C TYR A 52 -3.04 -14.35 0.38
N ILE A 53 -4.00 -14.10 1.27
CA ILE A 53 -3.81 -14.31 2.72
C ILE A 53 -3.41 -15.77 3.02
N GLN A 54 -3.99 -16.74 2.34
CA GLN A 54 -3.65 -18.15 2.56
C GLN A 54 -2.21 -18.45 2.07
N HIS A 55 -1.82 -17.89 0.93
CA HIS A 55 -0.44 -17.97 0.44
C HIS A 55 0.55 -17.32 1.41
N TYR A 56 0.25 -16.11 1.87
CA TYR A 56 1.06 -15.38 2.85
C TYR A 56 1.25 -16.19 4.15
N LYS A 57 0.17 -16.72 4.71
CA LYS A 57 0.24 -17.57 5.91
C LYS A 57 1.14 -18.79 5.71
N LYS A 58 1.05 -19.44 4.56
CA LYS A 58 1.88 -20.60 4.21
C LYS A 58 3.35 -20.23 4.08
N GLU A 59 3.67 -19.21 3.30
CA GLU A 59 5.05 -18.76 3.06
C GLU A 59 5.73 -18.25 4.35
N CYS A 60 5.00 -17.48 5.16
CA CYS A 60 5.50 -16.98 6.44
C CYS A 60 5.39 -18.00 7.58
N LYS A 61 4.93 -19.23 7.31
CA LYS A 61 4.76 -20.31 8.30
C LYS A 61 3.90 -19.91 9.50
N ILE A 62 2.82 -19.15 9.24
CA ILE A 62 1.89 -18.68 10.27
C ILE A 62 0.88 -19.77 10.57
N PHE A 63 0.85 -20.26 11.80
CA PHE A 63 -0.12 -21.26 12.24
C PHE A 63 -1.51 -20.65 12.44
N ASN A 64 -2.57 -21.45 12.29
CA ASN A 64 -3.94 -20.99 12.47
C ASN A 64 -4.21 -20.38 13.86
N LYS A 65 -3.52 -20.85 14.90
CA LYS A 65 -3.63 -20.28 16.25
C LYS A 65 -3.00 -18.89 16.42
N GLN A 66 -2.14 -18.47 15.47
CA GLN A 66 -1.51 -17.14 15.46
C GLN A 66 -2.34 -16.12 14.67
N TRP A 67 -3.34 -16.59 13.91
CA TRP A 67 -4.19 -15.74 13.08
C TRP A 67 -5.49 -15.41 13.82
N PRO A 68 -5.97 -14.15 13.75
CA PRO A 68 -7.24 -13.82 14.40
C PRO A 68 -8.40 -14.61 13.83
N THR A 69 -9.34 -15.02 14.67
CA THR A 69 -10.53 -15.77 14.26
C THR A 69 -11.54 -14.88 13.52
N LYS A 70 -11.50 -13.58 13.80
CA LYS A 70 -12.32 -12.57 13.12
C LYS A 70 -11.45 -11.39 12.73
N TYR A 71 -11.63 -10.92 11.53
CA TYR A 71 -10.92 -9.75 10.99
C TYR A 71 -11.78 -9.13 9.88
N GLY A 72 -11.53 -7.87 9.62
CA GLY A 72 -12.14 -7.11 8.53
C GLY A 72 -11.09 -6.47 7.63
N PHE A 73 -11.53 -6.01 6.47
CA PHE A 73 -10.72 -5.17 5.59
C PHE A 73 -11.05 -3.70 5.85
N GLU A 74 -10.05 -2.84 5.81
CA GLU A 74 -10.29 -1.41 5.65
C GLU A 74 -10.65 -1.11 4.19
N ALA A 75 -11.23 0.07 3.96
CA ALA A 75 -11.51 0.56 2.61
C ALA A 75 -10.29 0.45 1.68
N VAL A 76 -10.49 -0.09 0.49
CA VAL A 76 -9.45 -0.09 -0.53
C VAL A 76 -9.30 1.32 -1.08
N ARG A 77 -8.06 1.78 -1.18
CA ARG A 77 -7.68 3.07 -1.76
C ARG A 77 -6.84 2.83 -3.00
N MET A 78 -7.19 3.46 -4.11
CA MET A 78 -6.31 3.58 -5.24
C MET A 78 -5.59 4.92 -5.16
N LYS A 79 -4.27 4.89 -5.24
CA LYS A 79 -3.39 6.07 -5.11
C LYS A 79 -2.62 6.28 -6.40
N ARG A 80 -2.40 7.56 -6.74
CA ARG A 80 -1.50 8.00 -7.80
C ARG A 80 -0.41 8.89 -7.21
N TYR A 81 0.82 8.61 -7.57
CA TYR A 81 1.98 9.47 -7.33
C TYR A 81 2.45 9.98 -8.68
N LEU A 82 2.47 11.28 -8.86
CA LEU A 82 2.93 11.93 -10.08
C LEU A 82 4.45 11.90 -10.17
N GLU A 83 4.96 11.95 -11.39
CA GLU A 83 6.37 12.21 -11.67
C GLU A 83 6.67 13.71 -11.44
N ASN A 84 6.91 14.04 -10.18
CA ASN A 84 7.21 15.40 -9.73
C ASN A 84 8.19 15.38 -8.56
N ASP A 85 8.54 16.55 -8.01
CA ASP A 85 9.56 16.65 -6.95
C ASP A 85 9.03 16.31 -5.54
N TYR A 86 7.74 16.19 -5.33
CA TYR A 86 7.16 16.04 -3.99
C TYR A 86 6.27 14.80 -3.80
N ASP A 87 5.75 14.16 -4.85
CA ASP A 87 4.88 13.01 -4.65
C ASP A 87 5.66 11.80 -4.13
N ARG A 88 5.54 11.59 -2.84
CA ARG A 88 6.13 10.49 -2.08
C ARG A 88 5.41 10.31 -0.76
N PHE A 89 5.77 9.29 -0.05
CA PHE A 89 5.39 9.09 1.32
C PHE A 89 6.66 8.81 2.13
N ASP A 90 7.11 9.82 2.85
CA ASP A 90 8.31 9.71 3.66
C ASP A 90 8.20 8.62 4.72
N SER A 91 9.30 8.27 5.33
CA SER A 91 9.42 7.09 6.18
C SER A 91 8.49 7.12 7.40
N HIS A 92 7.71 6.07 7.57
CA HIS A 92 6.68 5.95 8.59
C HIS A 92 6.44 4.48 8.98
N VAL A 93 5.61 4.29 9.99
CA VAL A 93 4.88 3.06 10.25
C VAL A 93 3.38 3.36 10.18
N ASP A 94 2.58 2.37 9.76
CA ASP A 94 1.14 2.58 9.60
C ASP A 94 0.35 2.49 10.92
N VAL A 95 1.00 1.96 11.97
CA VAL A 95 0.42 1.81 13.32
C VAL A 95 1.19 2.66 14.30
N LEU A 96 0.64 3.82 14.64
CA LEU A 96 1.25 4.81 15.54
C LEU A 96 0.37 5.20 16.73
N ASP A 97 -0.92 4.94 16.67
CA ASP A 97 -1.89 5.43 17.65
C ASP A 97 -3.00 4.41 17.94
N TYR A 98 -3.89 4.77 18.85
CA TYR A 98 -5.02 3.92 19.24
C TYR A 98 -5.93 3.56 18.07
N HIS A 99 -6.18 4.47 17.14
CA HIS A 99 -7.08 4.23 16.00
C HIS A 99 -6.50 3.26 14.99
N SER A 100 -5.20 3.35 14.73
CA SER A 100 -4.47 2.46 13.83
C SER A 100 -4.03 1.14 14.48
N ALA A 101 -4.04 1.05 15.83
CA ALA A 101 -3.54 -0.10 16.59
C ALA A 101 -4.19 -1.45 16.26
N ARG A 102 -5.41 -1.45 15.71
CA ARG A 102 -6.11 -2.67 15.29
C ARG A 102 -5.61 -3.27 13.97
N ARG A 103 -4.81 -2.56 13.19
CA ARG A 103 -4.23 -3.06 11.93
C ARG A 103 -3.15 -4.09 12.20
N PHE A 104 -3.16 -5.20 11.45
CA PHE A 104 -2.14 -6.24 11.63
C PHE A 104 -1.50 -6.72 10.32
N LEU A 105 -2.08 -6.40 9.15
CA LEU A 105 -1.49 -6.70 7.84
C LEU A 105 -1.82 -5.59 6.84
N ALA A 106 -0.81 -5.11 6.12
CA ALA A 106 -0.95 -4.18 5.01
C ALA A 106 -0.92 -4.93 3.67
N PHE A 107 -1.65 -4.40 2.68
CA PHE A 107 -1.68 -4.87 1.30
C PHE A 107 -1.34 -3.73 0.35
N PHE A 108 -0.35 -3.93 -0.51
CA PHE A 108 -0.01 -3.02 -1.60
C PHE A 108 -0.01 -3.79 -2.92
N VAL A 109 -0.85 -3.38 -3.88
CA VAL A 109 -0.81 -3.92 -5.24
C VAL A 109 -0.33 -2.82 -6.18
N TYR A 110 0.81 -3.04 -6.80
CA TYR A 110 1.32 -2.13 -7.82
C TYR A 110 0.55 -2.34 -9.13
N VAL A 111 -0.04 -1.27 -9.66
CA VAL A 111 -0.93 -1.34 -10.83
C VAL A 111 -0.14 -1.23 -12.13
N ASN A 112 1.05 -0.62 -12.10
CA ASN A 112 1.94 -0.46 -13.24
C ASN A 112 3.41 -0.70 -12.88
N ASP A 113 4.22 -0.79 -13.92
CA ASP A 113 5.67 -0.77 -13.81
C ASP A 113 6.16 0.68 -13.68
N VAL A 114 7.21 0.89 -12.89
CA VAL A 114 7.98 2.15 -12.86
C VAL A 114 9.45 1.75 -12.95
N ASP A 115 10.15 2.24 -13.98
CA ASP A 115 11.53 1.82 -14.25
C ASP A 115 12.54 2.43 -13.29
N GLU A 116 12.35 3.69 -12.89
CA GLU A 116 13.19 4.41 -11.95
C GLU A 116 12.36 5.07 -10.87
N GLY A 117 12.74 4.88 -9.60
CA GLY A 117 12.04 5.40 -8.45
C GLY A 117 10.74 4.66 -8.12
N GLY A 118 9.96 5.22 -7.19
CA GLY A 118 8.67 4.70 -6.79
C GLY A 118 8.71 3.43 -5.92
N GLU A 119 9.87 2.94 -5.52
CA GLU A 119 10.02 1.75 -4.68
C GLU A 119 9.33 1.96 -3.32
N THR A 120 8.87 0.85 -2.73
CA THR A 120 8.65 0.79 -1.29
C THR A 120 9.97 0.35 -0.65
N GLU A 121 10.53 1.23 0.17
CA GLU A 121 11.80 1.00 0.87
C GLU A 121 11.54 0.67 2.33
N PHE A 122 12.18 -0.39 2.85
CA PHE A 122 12.16 -0.75 4.27
C PHE A 122 13.50 -0.35 4.91
N LEU A 123 13.48 0.70 5.71
CA LEU A 123 14.69 1.34 6.23
C LEU A 123 15.40 0.53 7.31
N ASN A 124 14.69 -0.35 7.99
CA ASN A 124 15.24 -1.23 9.03
C ASN A 124 15.36 -2.70 8.62
N LEU A 125 15.12 -3.01 7.35
CA LEU A 125 15.39 -4.31 6.74
C LEU A 125 16.48 -4.14 5.69
N TYR A 126 17.47 -5.06 5.67
CA TYR A 126 18.60 -4.96 4.77
C TYR A 126 18.66 -6.15 3.82
N LYS A 127 19.22 -5.94 2.65
CA LYS A 127 19.55 -7.04 1.73
C LYS A 127 20.57 -7.97 2.41
N PRO A 128 20.43 -9.29 2.28
CA PRO A 128 21.30 -10.25 2.95
C PRO A 128 22.79 -9.93 2.79
N GLY A 129 23.52 -9.85 3.90
CA GLY A 129 24.96 -9.58 3.91
C GLY A 129 25.36 -8.14 3.60
N THR A 130 24.43 -7.18 3.64
CA THR A 130 24.68 -5.76 3.33
C THR A 130 24.04 -4.84 4.35
N TYR A 131 24.35 -3.54 4.27
CA TYR A 131 23.63 -2.46 4.95
C TYR A 131 22.75 -1.65 3.99
N ILE A 132 22.43 -2.23 2.81
CA ILE A 132 21.57 -1.59 1.81
C ILE A 132 20.11 -1.90 2.18
N PRO A 133 19.24 -0.89 2.36
CA PRO A 133 17.83 -1.08 2.65
C PRO A 133 17.15 -2.03 1.66
N PHE A 134 16.21 -2.81 2.16
CA PHE A 134 15.41 -3.67 1.30
C PHE A 134 14.37 -2.85 0.56
N THR A 135 14.34 -2.96 -0.77
CA THR A 135 13.42 -2.21 -1.62
C THR A 135 12.55 -3.15 -2.45
N VAL A 136 11.30 -2.77 -2.64
CA VAL A 136 10.35 -3.45 -3.53
C VAL A 136 10.01 -2.51 -4.68
N LYS A 137 10.46 -2.87 -5.89
CA LYS A 137 10.22 -2.09 -7.10
C LYS A 137 8.76 -2.22 -7.55
N PRO A 138 8.12 -1.13 -7.96
CA PRO A 138 6.80 -1.19 -8.58
C PRO A 138 6.84 -2.08 -9.83
N LYS A 139 5.97 -3.07 -9.85
CA LYS A 139 5.79 -3.95 -10.99
C LYS A 139 4.32 -4.34 -11.08
N ARG A 140 3.75 -4.19 -12.26
CA ARG A 140 2.34 -4.50 -12.50
C ARG A 140 1.94 -5.87 -11.97
N GLY A 141 0.90 -5.90 -11.12
CA GLY A 141 0.39 -7.11 -10.49
C GLY A 141 1.20 -7.62 -9.30
N ARG A 142 2.30 -6.93 -8.92
CA ARG A 142 3.04 -7.31 -7.71
C ARG A 142 2.21 -6.96 -6.48
N LEU A 143 1.95 -7.96 -5.63
CA LEU A 143 1.34 -7.83 -4.33
C LEU A 143 2.42 -7.88 -3.25
N LEU A 144 2.48 -6.86 -2.42
CA LEU A 144 3.32 -6.78 -1.23
C LEU A 144 2.43 -6.83 0.01
N MET A 145 2.74 -7.74 0.93
CA MET A 145 2.06 -7.86 2.24
C MET A 145 3.08 -7.86 3.37
N PHE A 146 2.80 -7.09 4.42
CA PHE A 146 3.67 -7.03 5.61
C PHE A 146 2.88 -6.52 6.83
N PRO A 147 3.29 -6.87 8.05
CA PRO A 147 2.73 -6.27 9.27
C PRO A 147 3.03 -4.77 9.31
N PRO A 148 2.02 -3.90 9.55
CA PRO A 148 2.19 -2.44 9.43
C PRO A 148 2.75 -1.78 10.70
N THR A 149 3.48 -2.53 11.51
CA THR A 149 4.00 -2.14 12.82
C THR A 149 5.45 -1.66 12.76
N TRP A 150 6.02 -1.26 13.89
CA TRP A 150 7.35 -0.66 14.03
C TRP A 150 8.50 -1.52 13.44
N GLN A 151 8.32 -2.83 13.29
CA GLN A 151 9.30 -3.71 12.65
C GLN A 151 9.46 -3.44 11.13
N TYR A 152 8.50 -2.77 10.53
CA TYR A 152 8.45 -2.51 9.09
C TYR A 152 8.39 -1.01 8.82
N TYR A 153 9.40 -0.28 9.33
CA TYR A 153 9.58 1.14 9.06
C TYR A 153 9.91 1.35 7.58
N HIS A 154 9.05 2.04 6.86
CA HIS A 154 9.11 2.06 5.40
C HIS A 154 8.76 3.43 4.82
N ALA A 155 9.15 3.62 3.55
CA ALA A 155 8.85 4.80 2.74
C ALA A 155 8.33 4.41 1.36
N GLY A 156 7.47 5.22 0.79
CA GLY A 156 7.12 5.18 -0.63
C GLY A 156 7.93 6.23 -1.38
N LEU A 157 8.99 5.82 -2.06
CA LEU A 157 9.87 6.73 -2.79
C LEU A 157 9.15 7.39 -3.97
N LYS A 158 9.58 8.61 -4.32
CA LYS A 158 9.02 9.32 -5.48
C LYS A 158 9.29 8.56 -6.78
N PRO A 159 8.32 8.47 -7.69
CA PRO A 159 8.57 7.93 -9.01
C PRO A 159 9.39 8.91 -9.86
N ILE A 160 10.30 8.39 -10.70
CA ILE A 160 11.21 9.19 -11.54
C ILE A 160 10.89 8.98 -13.03
N SER A 161 10.51 7.76 -13.43
CA SER A 161 10.24 7.42 -14.82
C SER A 161 8.76 7.16 -15.09
N GLY A 162 7.93 8.13 -14.76
CA GLY A 162 6.48 8.04 -14.94
C GLY A 162 5.70 7.86 -13.64
N MET A 163 4.39 8.02 -13.72
CA MET A 163 3.48 7.96 -12.56
C MET A 163 3.43 6.55 -11.96
N LYS A 164 3.28 6.48 -10.64
CA LYS A 164 3.05 5.23 -9.91
C LYS A 164 1.60 5.13 -9.46
N TYR A 165 0.96 3.98 -9.73
CA TYR A 165 -0.37 3.65 -9.25
C TYR A 165 -0.32 2.47 -8.29
N LEU A 166 -1.00 2.61 -7.16
CA LEU A 166 -0.97 1.67 -6.05
C LEU A 166 -2.37 1.46 -5.49
N LEU A 167 -2.80 0.20 -5.36
CA LEU A 167 -3.95 -0.18 -4.55
C LEU A 167 -3.48 -0.52 -3.14
N HIS A 168 -4.22 -0.08 -2.12
CA HIS A 168 -3.81 -0.18 -0.74
C HIS A 168 -4.99 -0.47 0.19
N SER A 169 -4.80 -1.40 1.11
CA SER A 169 -5.74 -1.70 2.20
C SER A 169 -5.04 -2.35 3.38
N TYR A 170 -5.77 -2.56 4.47
CA TYR A 170 -5.30 -3.27 5.66
C TYR A 170 -6.28 -4.34 6.09
N LEU A 171 -5.75 -5.40 6.74
CA LEU A 171 -6.54 -6.20 7.67
C LEU A 171 -6.50 -5.60 9.07
N HIS A 172 -7.63 -5.62 9.76
CA HIS A 172 -7.75 -5.17 11.14
C HIS A 172 -8.55 -6.17 11.99
N TYR A 173 -8.29 -6.16 13.30
CA TYR A 173 -9.09 -6.88 14.28
C TYR A 173 -10.49 -6.28 14.39
N VAL A 174 -11.53 -7.12 14.54
CA VAL A 174 -12.93 -6.75 14.74
C VAL A 174 -13.49 -7.39 16.01
#